data_7a6d00f13593e077bee7d5f6e698bc91
#
_entry.id   7a6d00f13593e077bee7d5f6e698bc91
#
_cell.length_a   1.000
_cell.length_b   1.000
_cell.length_c   1.000
_cell.angle_alpha   90.00
_cell.angle_beta   90.00
_cell.angle_gamma   90.00
#
_symmetry.space_group_name_H-M   'P 1'
#
loop_
_entity.id
_entity.type
_entity.pdbx_description
1 polymer ?
#
loop_
_entity_poly.entity_id
_entity_poly.type
_entity_poly.pdbx_seq_one_letter_code
_entity_poly.pdbx_strand_id
1 'polypeptide(L)'
;MPLHVWGGGWKEMIPDHTEIIEGDFKENEKLPELYRAAKVTLNDHWKDMLEYQIINNRVFDALACGLPVISDGCPEMKEIFPDAVLYYETKEEFDACVQKAEKEYSSLKEKALEQFEMIKKEYSFERRAEELIEIAEKYGKKTEVL
;
A
#
# COMPACT_ATOMS: atom_id res chain seq x y z
N MET A 1 1.98 -19.17 5.78
CA MET A 1 1.80 -18.00 6.71
C MET A 1 0.33 -17.92 7.14
N PRO A 2 -0.01 -17.66 8.40
CA PRO A 2 -1.39 -17.36 8.77
C PRO A 2 -1.83 -16.04 8.11
N LEU A 3 -3.10 -15.97 7.70
CA LEU A 3 -3.72 -14.76 7.16
C LEU A 3 -4.59 -14.13 8.24
N HIS A 4 -4.53 -12.82 8.37
CA HIS A 4 -5.35 -12.03 9.30
C HIS A 4 -6.00 -10.88 8.53
N VAL A 5 -7.28 -10.69 8.70
CA VAL A 5 -8.08 -9.71 7.94
C VAL A 5 -8.84 -8.79 8.90
N TRP A 6 -8.81 -7.49 8.61
CA TRP A 6 -9.62 -6.47 9.27
C TRP A 6 -10.45 -5.70 8.23
N GLY A 7 -11.68 -5.40 8.56
CA GLY A 7 -12.57 -4.60 7.70
C GLY A 7 -14.01 -5.11 7.72
N GLY A 8 -14.94 -4.20 7.50
CA GLY A 8 -16.36 -4.55 7.38
C GLY A 8 -16.66 -5.34 6.10
N GLY A 9 -17.68 -6.21 6.14
CA GLY A 9 -18.16 -6.98 4.99
C GLY A 9 -17.42 -8.29 4.73
N TRP A 10 -16.30 -8.56 5.41
CA TRP A 10 -15.55 -9.81 5.17
C TRP A 10 -16.32 -11.06 5.56
N LYS A 11 -17.16 -11.01 6.59
CA LYS A 11 -17.98 -12.17 7.03
C LYS A 11 -18.95 -12.63 5.94
N GLU A 12 -19.47 -11.70 5.16
CA GLU A 12 -20.37 -11.97 4.04
C GLU A 12 -19.60 -12.45 2.80
N MET A 13 -18.38 -11.94 2.60
CA MET A 13 -17.56 -12.29 1.42
C MET A 13 -16.87 -13.65 1.56
N ILE A 14 -16.43 -14.01 2.77
CA ILE A 14 -15.71 -15.27 3.05
C ILE A 14 -16.33 -16.01 4.24
N PRO A 15 -17.62 -16.42 4.16
CA PRO A 15 -18.34 -17.03 5.28
C PRO A 15 -17.71 -18.34 5.78
N ASP A 16 -17.01 -19.06 4.90
CA ASP A 16 -16.35 -20.34 5.21
C ASP A 16 -14.94 -20.16 5.84
N HIS A 17 -14.48 -18.93 5.99
CA HIS A 17 -13.14 -18.58 6.51
C HIS A 17 -13.18 -17.46 7.56
N THR A 18 -14.19 -17.46 8.41
CA THR A 18 -14.37 -16.44 9.45
C THR A 18 -13.28 -16.45 10.52
N GLU A 19 -12.55 -17.53 10.66
CA GLU A 19 -11.44 -17.70 11.60
C GLU A 19 -10.24 -16.77 11.33
N ILE A 20 -10.10 -16.24 10.10
CA ILE A 20 -9.05 -15.29 9.77
C ILE A 20 -9.46 -13.83 9.98
N ILE A 21 -10.73 -13.57 10.30
CA ILE A 21 -11.27 -12.23 10.48
C ILE A 21 -11.07 -11.79 11.93
N GLU A 22 -10.18 -10.83 12.12
CA GLU A 22 -9.79 -10.32 13.43
C GLU A 22 -10.73 -9.20 13.94
N GLY A 23 -11.47 -8.55 13.04
CA GLY A 23 -12.44 -7.51 13.38
C GLY A 23 -12.89 -6.67 12.20
N ASP A 24 -13.93 -5.88 12.44
CA ASP A 24 -14.52 -5.03 11.39
C ASP A 24 -13.74 -3.73 11.18
N PHE A 25 -12.82 -3.40 12.08
CA PHE A 25 -12.08 -2.14 12.07
C PHE A 25 -10.74 -2.27 12.81
N LYS A 26 -9.75 -1.49 12.36
CA LYS A 26 -8.48 -1.26 13.07
C LYS A 26 -8.19 0.24 13.10
N GLU A 27 -7.90 0.77 14.26
CA GLU A 27 -7.55 2.19 14.45
C GLU A 27 -6.27 2.54 13.72
N ASN A 28 -6.24 3.67 13.00
CA ASN A 28 -5.08 4.10 12.21
C ASN A 28 -3.80 4.22 13.05
N GLU A 29 -3.91 4.67 14.28
CA GLU A 29 -2.79 4.80 15.22
C GLU A 29 -2.12 3.46 15.53
N LYS A 30 -2.85 2.36 15.40
CA LYS A 30 -2.37 0.99 15.64
C LYS A 30 -1.88 0.27 14.37
N LEU A 31 -2.12 0.83 13.19
CA LEU A 31 -1.66 0.23 11.93
C LEU A 31 -0.14 0.07 11.85
N PRO A 32 0.69 1.03 12.29
CA PRO A 32 2.15 0.85 12.27
C PRO A 32 2.65 -0.34 13.10
N GLU A 33 2.00 -0.64 14.24
CA GLU A 33 2.34 -1.82 15.04
C GLU A 33 1.97 -3.10 14.31
N LEU A 34 0.77 -3.13 13.71
CA LEU A 34 0.29 -4.25 12.92
C LEU A 34 1.22 -4.54 11.73
N TYR A 35 1.58 -3.50 10.98
CA TYR A 35 2.48 -3.63 9.84
C TYR A 35 3.87 -4.14 10.25
N ARG A 36 4.44 -3.65 11.36
CA ARG A 36 5.73 -4.14 11.85
C ARG A 36 5.69 -5.58 12.38
N ALA A 37 4.53 -6.05 12.84
CA ALA A 37 4.34 -7.42 13.33
C ALA A 37 4.07 -8.43 12.20
N ALA A 38 3.60 -7.98 11.04
CA ALA A 38 3.33 -8.81 9.89
C ALA A 38 4.61 -9.15 9.10
N LYS A 39 4.57 -10.21 8.30
CA LYS A 39 5.62 -10.56 7.35
C LYS A 39 5.40 -9.96 5.97
N VAL A 40 4.15 -9.81 5.57
CA VAL A 40 3.75 -9.26 4.28
C VAL A 40 2.32 -8.74 4.39
N THR A 41 1.98 -7.71 3.62
CA THR A 41 0.59 -7.32 3.41
C THR A 41 0.14 -7.63 2.00
N LEU A 42 -1.12 -7.96 1.87
CA LEU A 42 -1.79 -8.14 0.57
C LEU A 42 -2.50 -6.83 0.21
N ASN A 43 -2.39 -6.43 -1.02
CA ASN A 43 -3.07 -5.29 -1.59
C ASN A 43 -3.63 -5.64 -2.95
N ASP A 44 -4.77 -5.06 -3.27
CA ASP A 44 -5.37 -5.06 -4.59
C ASP A 44 -5.99 -3.68 -4.86
N HIS A 45 -6.26 -3.40 -6.09
CA HIS A 45 -6.86 -2.16 -6.53
C HIS A 45 -8.24 -2.40 -7.15
N TRP A 46 -9.14 -1.45 -6.95
CA TRP A 46 -10.35 -1.39 -7.75
C TRP A 46 -9.99 -1.18 -9.22
N LYS A 47 -10.85 -1.65 -10.11
CA LYS A 47 -10.62 -1.56 -11.56
C LYS A 47 -10.37 -0.12 -12.04
N ASP A 48 -11.11 0.84 -11.52
CA ASP A 48 -10.94 2.26 -11.81
C ASP A 48 -9.61 2.81 -11.26
N MET A 49 -9.15 2.37 -10.10
CA MET A 49 -7.83 2.73 -9.59
C MET A 49 -6.71 2.28 -10.53
N LEU A 50 -6.79 1.06 -11.05
CA LEU A 50 -5.82 0.56 -12.05
C LEU A 50 -5.88 1.35 -13.35
N GLU A 51 -7.10 1.68 -13.83
CA GLU A 51 -7.31 2.45 -15.06
C GLU A 51 -6.72 3.87 -14.96
N TYR A 52 -6.92 4.54 -13.81
CA TYR A 52 -6.40 5.88 -13.54
C TYR A 52 -5.02 5.89 -12.88
N GLN A 53 -4.37 4.74 -12.74
CA GLN A 53 -3.05 4.58 -12.11
C GLN A 53 -2.96 5.11 -10.68
N ILE A 54 -4.04 4.97 -9.91
CA ILE A 54 -4.10 5.42 -8.52
C ILE A 54 -3.52 4.32 -7.62
N ILE A 55 -2.41 4.62 -6.97
CA ILE A 55 -1.78 3.72 -6.01
C ILE A 55 -2.51 3.82 -4.67
N ASN A 56 -2.88 2.67 -4.11
CA ASN A 56 -3.52 2.58 -2.80
C ASN A 56 -2.57 3.07 -1.69
N ASN A 57 -3.06 3.91 -0.78
CA ASN A 57 -2.29 4.42 0.35
C ASN A 57 -1.65 3.32 1.21
N ARG A 58 -2.31 2.16 1.31
CA ARG A 58 -1.76 0.99 2.03
C ARG A 58 -0.36 0.59 1.57
N VAL A 59 -0.06 0.76 0.30
CA VAL A 59 1.27 0.44 -0.26
C VAL A 59 2.33 1.33 0.36
N PHE A 60 2.10 2.64 0.38
CA PHE A 60 3.01 3.61 0.98
C PHE A 60 3.16 3.39 2.49
N ASP A 61 2.05 3.20 3.20
CA ASP A 61 2.03 2.99 4.65
C ASP A 61 2.78 1.72 5.06
N ALA A 62 2.57 0.63 4.32
CA ALA A 62 3.24 -0.64 4.57
C ALA A 62 4.75 -0.55 4.32
N LEU A 63 5.16 -0.02 3.16
CA LEU A 63 6.56 0.14 2.81
C LEU A 63 7.28 1.10 3.77
N ALA A 64 6.63 2.20 4.19
CA ALA A 64 7.17 3.11 5.20
C ALA A 64 7.36 2.44 6.58
N CYS A 65 6.61 1.37 6.87
CA CYS A 65 6.81 0.54 8.06
C CYS A 65 7.82 -0.62 7.86
N GLY A 66 8.43 -0.72 6.68
CA GLY A 66 9.35 -1.81 6.33
C GLY A 66 8.64 -3.15 6.08
N LEU A 67 7.36 -3.11 5.72
CA LEU A 67 6.58 -4.31 5.42
C LEU A 67 6.54 -4.55 3.91
N PRO A 68 7.03 -5.70 3.41
CA PRO A 68 6.88 -6.09 2.03
C PRO A 68 5.40 -6.19 1.62
N VAL A 69 5.12 -5.84 0.36
CA VAL A 69 3.76 -5.84 -0.21
C VAL A 69 3.67 -6.86 -1.33
N ILE A 70 2.59 -7.62 -1.36
CA ILE A 70 2.15 -8.40 -2.53
C ILE A 70 0.94 -7.69 -3.11
N SER A 71 1.00 -7.29 -4.38
CA SER A 71 -0.07 -6.51 -5.01
C SER A 71 -0.20 -6.83 -6.50
N ASP A 72 -1.42 -6.70 -7.04
CA ASP A 72 -1.56 -6.29 -8.42
C ASP A 72 -0.89 -4.92 -8.60
N GLY A 73 -0.62 -4.46 -9.77
CA GLY A 73 0.07 -3.17 -9.88
C GLY A 73 -0.22 -2.46 -11.20
N CYS A 74 -0.43 -1.14 -11.11
CA CYS A 74 -0.42 -0.27 -12.28
C CYS A 74 1.02 0.04 -12.74
N PRO A 75 1.23 0.49 -14.00
CA PRO A 75 2.55 0.85 -14.51
C PRO A 75 3.31 1.84 -13.62
N GLU A 76 2.65 2.89 -13.13
CA GLU A 76 3.27 3.88 -12.25
C GLU A 76 3.77 3.28 -10.94
N MET A 77 3.00 2.39 -10.33
CA MET A 77 3.41 1.70 -9.10
C MET A 77 4.65 0.81 -9.33
N LYS A 78 4.69 0.12 -10.47
CA LYS A 78 5.84 -0.73 -10.87
C LYS A 78 7.11 0.11 -11.13
N GLU A 79 6.95 1.36 -11.61
CA GLU A 79 8.05 2.30 -11.80
C GLU A 79 8.59 2.84 -10.47
N ILE A 80 7.69 3.23 -9.54
CA ILE A 80 8.08 3.78 -8.24
C ILE A 80 8.68 2.72 -7.31
N PHE A 81 8.13 1.52 -7.30
CA PHE A 81 8.50 0.43 -6.38
C PHE A 81 8.89 -0.87 -7.11
N PRO A 82 9.91 -0.86 -7.99
CA PRO A 82 10.24 -2.02 -8.82
C PRO A 82 10.68 -3.25 -8.02
N ASP A 83 11.31 -3.06 -6.88
CA ASP A 83 11.95 -4.11 -6.09
C ASP A 83 11.35 -4.34 -4.70
N ALA A 84 10.55 -3.40 -4.20
CA ALA A 84 9.97 -3.43 -2.86
C ALA A 84 8.59 -4.10 -2.80
N VAL A 85 7.95 -4.26 -3.96
CA VAL A 85 6.63 -4.88 -4.12
C VAL A 85 6.76 -6.14 -4.96
N LEU A 86 6.08 -7.20 -4.56
CA LEU A 86 5.91 -8.41 -5.34
C LEU A 86 4.62 -8.29 -6.14
N TYR A 87 4.73 -8.28 -7.46
CA TYR A 87 3.61 -8.10 -8.37
C TYR A 87 3.06 -9.41 -8.89
N TYR A 88 1.73 -9.48 -9.06
CA TYR A 88 1.04 -10.60 -9.69
C TYR A 88 -0.07 -10.09 -10.63
N GLU A 89 -0.36 -10.87 -11.65
CA GLU A 89 -1.48 -10.70 -12.58
C GLU A 89 -2.34 -11.97 -12.64
N THR A 90 -1.78 -13.10 -12.26
CA THR A 90 -2.44 -14.41 -12.24
C THR A 90 -2.38 -15.04 -10.84
N LYS A 91 -3.24 -16.05 -10.64
CA LYS A 91 -3.22 -16.82 -9.38
C LYS A 91 -1.88 -17.54 -9.17
N GLU A 92 -1.31 -18.07 -10.23
CA GLU A 92 -0.02 -18.78 -10.20
C GLU A 92 1.11 -17.84 -9.79
N GLU A 93 1.09 -16.61 -10.29
CA GLU A 93 2.05 -15.57 -9.89
C GLU A 93 1.84 -15.12 -8.44
N PHE A 94 0.58 -14.99 -7.99
CA PHE A 94 0.27 -14.73 -6.58
C PHE A 94 0.85 -15.81 -5.67
N ASP A 95 0.62 -17.08 -5.99
CA ASP A 95 1.15 -18.21 -5.24
C ASP A 95 2.70 -18.19 -5.20
N ALA A 96 3.35 -17.82 -6.31
CA ALA A 96 4.78 -17.62 -6.38
C ALA A 96 5.27 -16.44 -5.51
N CYS A 97 4.54 -15.33 -5.50
CA CYS A 97 4.82 -14.17 -4.62
C CYS A 97 4.76 -14.56 -3.15
N VAL A 98 3.74 -15.31 -2.74
CA VAL A 98 3.62 -15.80 -1.35
C VAL A 98 4.80 -16.69 -0.98
N GLN A 99 5.19 -17.62 -1.84
CA GLN A 99 6.36 -18.48 -1.60
C GLN A 99 7.66 -17.69 -1.53
N LYS A 100 7.83 -16.69 -2.38
CA LYS A 100 8.98 -15.80 -2.38
C LYS A 100 9.03 -14.97 -1.08
N ALA A 101 7.89 -14.41 -0.66
CA ALA A 101 7.80 -13.68 0.59
C ALA A 101 8.18 -14.51 1.82
N GLU A 102 7.88 -15.82 1.82
CA GLU A 102 8.32 -16.72 2.90
C GLU A 102 9.81 -17.01 2.87
N LYS A 103 10.38 -17.24 1.69
CA LYS A 103 11.79 -17.64 1.53
C LYS A 103 12.77 -16.47 1.66
N GLU A 104 12.38 -15.30 1.15
CA GLU A 104 13.26 -14.14 0.97
C GLU A 104 12.85 -12.97 1.89
N TYR A 105 12.13 -13.24 2.98
CA TYR A 105 11.55 -12.20 3.85
C TYR A 105 12.56 -11.13 4.27
N SER A 106 13.77 -11.53 4.71
CA SER A 106 14.78 -10.58 5.20
C SER A 106 15.22 -9.60 4.10
N SER A 107 15.45 -10.09 2.89
CA SER A 107 15.83 -9.25 1.76
C SER A 107 14.68 -8.33 1.31
N LEU A 108 13.46 -8.84 1.29
CA LEU A 108 12.27 -8.03 0.94
C LEU A 108 12.00 -6.94 1.99
N LYS A 109 12.19 -7.26 3.26
CA LYS A 109 12.07 -6.28 4.34
C LYS A 109 13.12 -5.17 4.23
N GLU A 110 14.34 -5.49 3.89
CA GLU A 110 15.41 -4.52 3.65
C GLU A 110 15.06 -3.57 2.51
N LYS A 111 14.61 -4.11 1.38
CA LYS A 111 14.13 -3.32 0.24
C LYS A 111 12.93 -2.44 0.58
N ALA A 112 11.99 -2.91 1.40
CA ALA A 112 10.88 -2.10 1.87
C ALA A 112 11.36 -0.94 2.76
N LEU A 113 12.31 -1.18 3.68
CA LEU A 113 12.89 -0.14 4.53
C LEU A 113 13.64 0.93 3.74
N GLU A 114 14.31 0.55 2.64
CA GLU A 114 15.00 1.50 1.75
C GLU A 114 14.05 2.52 1.12
N GLN A 115 12.74 2.22 1.03
CA GLN A 115 11.75 3.15 0.47
C GLN A 115 11.37 4.29 1.43
N PHE A 116 11.65 4.15 2.73
CA PHE A 116 11.15 5.08 3.76
C PHE A 116 11.50 6.54 3.48
N GLU A 117 12.77 6.86 3.19
CA GLU A 117 13.20 8.25 2.98
C GLU A 117 12.58 8.85 1.70
N MET A 118 12.45 8.06 0.64
CA MET A 118 11.80 8.50 -0.59
C MET A 118 10.29 8.73 -0.37
N ILE A 119 9.60 7.80 0.30
CA ILE A 119 8.17 7.94 0.62
C ILE A 119 7.95 9.18 1.49
N LYS A 120 8.75 9.37 2.54
CA LYS A 120 8.66 10.52 3.44
C LYS A 120 8.85 11.84 2.69
N LYS A 121 9.81 11.90 1.78
CA LYS A 121 10.15 13.13 1.06
C LYS A 121 9.15 13.47 -0.05
N GLU A 122 8.72 12.46 -0.82
CA GLU A 122 7.99 12.70 -2.07
C GLU A 122 6.48 12.38 -1.96
N TYR A 123 6.06 11.56 -0.98
CA TYR A 123 4.69 11.03 -0.87
C TYR A 123 4.02 11.25 0.50
N SER A 124 4.65 12.01 1.41
CA SER A 124 4.02 12.34 2.69
C SER A 124 2.84 13.31 2.52
N PHE A 125 1.94 13.31 3.48
CA PHE A 125 0.84 14.28 3.53
C PHE A 125 1.35 15.71 3.63
N GLU A 126 2.47 15.95 4.32
CA GLU A 126 3.13 17.24 4.38
C GLU A 126 3.55 17.71 2.99
N ARG A 127 4.18 16.83 2.21
CA ARG A 127 4.59 17.16 0.83
C ARG A 127 3.38 17.45 -0.06
N ARG A 128 2.30 16.68 0.06
CA ARG A 128 1.05 16.95 -0.68
C ARG A 128 0.44 18.29 -0.29
N ALA A 129 0.46 18.65 0.99
CA ALA A 129 -0.03 19.95 1.46
C ALA A 129 0.81 21.12 0.90
N GLU A 130 2.14 21.00 0.89
CA GLU A 130 3.04 21.99 0.28
C GLU A 130 2.72 22.19 -1.21
N GLU A 131 2.59 21.12 -1.99
CA GLU A 131 2.25 21.19 -3.40
C GLU A 131 0.89 21.87 -3.65
N LEU A 132 -0.12 21.58 -2.82
CA LEU A 132 -1.42 22.23 -2.91
C LEU A 132 -1.33 23.74 -2.63
N ILE A 133 -0.51 24.14 -1.65
CA ILE A 133 -0.26 25.55 -1.33
C ILE A 133 0.44 26.23 -2.52
N GLU A 134 1.50 25.65 -3.07
CA GLU A 134 2.22 26.16 -4.23
C GLU A 134 1.29 26.35 -5.44
N ILE A 135 0.40 25.36 -5.70
CA ILE A 135 -0.59 25.44 -6.78
C ILE A 135 -1.59 26.58 -6.49
N ALA A 136 -2.12 26.67 -5.26
CA ALA A 136 -3.06 27.71 -4.88
C ALA A 136 -2.45 29.12 -5.02
N GLU A 137 -1.21 29.32 -4.60
CA GLU A 137 -0.48 30.57 -4.75
C GLU A 137 -0.24 30.94 -6.23
N LYS A 138 0.11 29.95 -7.05
CA LYS A 138 0.36 30.14 -8.48
C LYS A 138 -0.89 30.55 -9.25
N TYR A 139 -2.04 29.95 -8.92
CA TYR A 139 -3.29 30.16 -9.66
C TYR A 139 -4.28 31.08 -8.95
N GLY A 140 -4.22 31.21 -7.63
CA GLY A 140 -5.08 32.11 -6.84
C GLY A 140 -4.89 33.59 -7.13
N LYS A 141 -3.71 34.02 -7.58
CA LYS A 141 -3.41 35.42 -7.98
C LYS A 141 -4.06 35.86 -9.30
N LYS A 142 -4.78 35.00 -10.00
CA LYS A 142 -5.45 35.33 -11.27
C LYS A 142 -6.89 35.84 -11.11
N THR A 143 -7.41 35.98 -9.90
CA THR A 143 -8.82 36.32 -9.67
C THR A 143 -9.02 37.79 -9.24
N GLU A 144 -8.00 38.64 -9.30
CA GLU A 144 -8.10 40.11 -9.01
C GLU A 144 -8.21 40.97 -10.27
N VAL A 145 -8.91 40.50 -11.31
CA VAL A 145 -9.26 41.39 -12.43
C VAL A 145 -10.63 40.99 -12.97
N LEU A 146 -11.69 41.45 -12.34
CA LEU A 146 -12.96 41.82 -13.00
C LEU A 146 -13.69 42.84 -12.08
#